data_7007bf343df6ee30b3b25440d0e82761
#
_entry.id   7007bf343df6ee30b3b25440d0e82761
#
_cell.length_a   1.000
_cell.length_b   1.000
_cell.length_c   1.000
_cell.angle_alpha   90.00
_cell.angle_beta   90.00
_cell.angle_gamma   90.00
#
_symmetry.space_group_name_H-M   'P 1'
#
loop_
_entity.id
_entity.type
_entity.pdbx_description
1 polymer ?
#
loop_
_entity_poly.entity_id
_entity_poly.type
_entity_poly.pdbx_seq_one_letter_code
_entity_poly.pdbx_strand_id
1 'polypeptide(L)'
;MFYFPITPRLQRLYASKATARHMTWHADHEMDGDTMCHPSDSPAWKRFSELHSEFADEGRNIRLGLCSDGFQPFTNFGQQYSSWPVILTPYNLPPGMCMKDEFMFLTVLVPGPRNPKHLMDIFLQPLIAELNQLWECGVQTYDVHKRQNFQLKAALMWTINDFPAYSMLSGWSTAGRKACPYCMENTDAFTLDKSGKQSWFDCHRKFLPPNHQFRRNVTDFRKGKREVGKRFAGVRTGDELLAEIDRLGFKKAFEPGAKVTNALLSKDHGWNKKSIFWDLPYWRTNVIRHNLDVMHIEKNVFDNIFNTVLNVPGKTKDHAKSREELNDICDRPGLAKDPATGRFPKAMYALDRDSKRVLLEWIQKIKFPDGYASNLSRCVDLKGLKMHGMKSHDCHVFMQRLLPIALRELLPKNVWEPLTELSIFFRELTSTSLSQEDLNRMETEIPKILCKLERIFPPSFFDSMEHLPVHLPYEAMMAGPVTNKGRVEGSVSSGYLQEEIAKFASYYFAEGDPMLPVRLGRNETCDMDIDEDADRLGIFKPKGKPLRGSGRRYLEDDEIIAARTYVLLNCSEIEDY
;
A
#
# COMPACT_ATOMS: atom_id res chain seq x y z
N MET A 1 5.23 -3.00 25.18
CA MET A 1 4.20 -2.33 24.37
C MET A 1 4.05 -0.91 24.89
N PHE A 2 3.97 0.05 24.00
CA PHE A 2 3.55 1.42 24.32
C PHE A 2 2.16 1.60 23.72
N TYR A 3 1.25 2.15 24.49
CA TYR A 3 -0.11 2.47 24.07
C TYR A 3 -0.36 3.96 24.24
N PHE A 4 -0.83 4.60 23.18
CA PHE A 4 -1.14 6.02 23.13
C PHE A 4 -2.65 6.16 22.86
N PRO A 5 -3.47 6.50 23.85
CA PRO A 5 -4.92 6.61 23.70
C PRO A 5 -5.33 7.53 22.57
N ILE A 6 -6.34 7.13 21.80
CA ILE A 6 -6.80 7.89 20.63
C ILE A 6 -7.79 8.99 21.00
N THR A 7 -8.61 8.78 22.03
CA THR A 7 -9.69 9.69 22.43
C THR A 7 -9.23 11.14 22.65
N PRO A 8 -8.18 11.42 23.44
CA PRO A 8 -7.74 12.81 23.64
C PRO A 8 -7.27 13.48 22.35
N ARG A 9 -6.73 12.69 21.43
CA ARG A 9 -6.24 13.20 20.13
C ARG A 9 -7.39 13.52 19.18
N LEU A 10 -8.44 12.70 19.17
CA LEU A 10 -9.65 12.98 18.44
C LEU A 10 -10.36 14.23 18.98
N GLN A 11 -10.44 14.37 20.31
CA GLN A 11 -10.96 15.58 20.96
C GLN A 11 -10.16 16.82 20.58
N ARG A 12 -8.83 16.70 20.49
CA ARG A 12 -7.94 17.81 20.09
C ARG A 12 -8.22 18.33 18.68
N LEU A 13 -8.66 17.47 17.74
CA LEU A 13 -9.07 17.91 16.40
C LEU A 13 -10.23 18.90 16.46
N TYR A 14 -11.13 18.78 17.43
CA TYR A 14 -12.26 19.69 17.64
C TYR A 14 -11.92 20.89 18.53
N ALA A 15 -10.88 20.80 19.35
CA ALA A 15 -10.41 21.89 20.19
C ALA A 15 -9.62 22.96 19.42
N SER A 16 -9.12 22.65 18.23
CA SER A 16 -8.37 23.57 17.37
C SER A 16 -9.25 24.17 16.28
N LYS A 17 -9.30 25.51 16.17
CA LYS A 17 -10.02 26.19 15.07
C LYS A 17 -9.50 25.83 13.69
N ALA A 18 -8.21 25.52 13.57
CA ALA A 18 -7.58 25.15 12.31
C ALA A 18 -8.09 23.81 11.77
N THR A 19 -8.46 22.86 12.65
CA THR A 19 -8.92 21.52 12.27
C THR A 19 -10.42 21.35 12.39
N ALA A 20 -11.05 21.89 13.45
CA ALA A 20 -12.47 21.67 13.75
C ALA A 20 -13.41 22.00 12.57
N ARG A 21 -13.14 23.07 11.83
CA ARG A 21 -13.92 23.48 10.65
C ARG A 21 -13.89 22.46 9.51
N HIS A 22 -12.87 21.62 9.49
CA HIS A 22 -12.68 20.62 8.43
C HIS A 22 -13.18 19.23 8.80
N MET A 23 -13.54 19.00 10.07
CA MET A 23 -13.92 17.68 10.57
C MET A 23 -15.30 17.21 10.06
N THR A 24 -16.12 18.10 9.50
CA THR A 24 -17.38 17.77 8.85
C THR A 24 -17.30 17.78 7.32
N TRP A 25 -16.10 18.01 6.76
CA TRP A 25 -15.93 18.13 5.32
C TRP A 25 -16.57 16.98 4.54
N HIS A 26 -16.39 15.73 5.01
CA HIS A 26 -16.95 14.53 4.38
C HIS A 26 -18.48 14.47 4.38
N ALA A 27 -19.16 15.19 5.28
CA ALA A 27 -20.60 15.27 5.35
C ALA A 27 -21.17 16.40 4.47
N ASP A 28 -20.37 17.45 4.27
CA ASP A 28 -20.72 18.62 3.47
C ASP A 28 -20.26 18.50 2.00
N HIS A 29 -19.40 17.51 1.71
CA HIS A 29 -18.83 17.27 0.39
C HIS A 29 -19.83 16.54 -0.52
N GLU A 30 -20.01 17.09 -1.72
CA GLU A 30 -20.75 16.43 -2.81
C GLU A 30 -19.77 15.87 -3.84
N MET A 31 -20.02 14.64 -4.24
CA MET A 31 -19.21 13.96 -5.26
C MET A 31 -19.48 14.59 -6.64
N ASP A 32 -18.41 14.84 -7.40
CA ASP A 32 -18.51 15.36 -8.76
C ASP A 32 -18.84 14.23 -9.76
N GLY A 33 -20.09 14.15 -10.14
CA GLY A 33 -20.61 13.11 -11.04
C GLY A 33 -20.40 11.71 -10.45
N ASP A 34 -19.66 10.86 -11.17
CA ASP A 34 -19.29 9.48 -10.76
C ASP A 34 -17.84 9.35 -10.26
N THR A 35 -17.15 10.50 -10.06
CA THR A 35 -15.74 10.54 -9.72
C THR A 35 -15.51 10.63 -8.23
N MET A 36 -14.97 9.58 -7.66
CA MET A 36 -14.58 9.52 -6.25
C MET A 36 -13.22 10.20 -6.05
N CYS A 37 -13.12 11.11 -5.11
CA CYS A 37 -11.87 11.77 -4.69
C CYS A 37 -11.51 11.52 -3.22
N HIS A 38 -12.44 10.94 -2.47
CA HIS A 38 -12.29 10.68 -1.04
C HIS A 38 -13.01 9.37 -0.65
N PRO A 39 -12.60 8.69 0.44
CA PRO A 39 -13.31 7.52 0.95
C PRO A 39 -14.80 7.75 1.23
N SER A 40 -15.22 8.98 1.58
CA SER A 40 -16.64 9.32 1.78
C SER A 40 -17.52 9.15 0.54
N ASP A 41 -16.91 9.17 -0.65
CA ASP A 41 -17.61 8.97 -1.91
C ASP A 41 -17.96 7.51 -2.18
N SER A 42 -17.26 6.60 -1.47
CA SER A 42 -17.28 5.18 -1.72
C SER A 42 -18.58 4.47 -1.30
N PRO A 43 -18.94 3.39 -1.98
CA PRO A 43 -20.07 2.54 -1.60
C PRO A 43 -19.95 1.98 -0.17
N ALA A 44 -18.75 1.62 0.29
CA ALA A 44 -18.56 1.11 1.64
C ALA A 44 -18.88 2.16 2.71
N TRP A 45 -18.51 3.42 2.49
CA TRP A 45 -18.84 4.51 3.38
C TRP A 45 -20.36 4.80 3.41
N LYS A 46 -20.99 4.88 2.25
CA LYS A 46 -22.44 5.10 2.11
C LYS A 46 -23.21 3.97 2.77
N ARG A 47 -22.81 2.72 2.49
CA ARG A 47 -23.46 1.55 3.10
C ARG A 47 -23.31 1.51 4.61
N PHE A 48 -22.15 1.90 5.15
CA PHE A 48 -21.95 2.03 6.59
C PHE A 48 -22.90 3.06 7.20
N SER A 49 -23.08 4.21 6.55
CA SER A 49 -24.03 5.27 6.97
C SER A 49 -25.48 4.78 6.99
N GLU A 50 -25.91 4.03 5.96
CA GLU A 50 -27.24 3.44 5.88
C GLU A 50 -27.53 2.45 7.01
N LEU A 51 -26.56 1.59 7.32
CA LEU A 51 -26.69 0.55 8.34
C LEU A 51 -26.59 1.08 9.76
N HIS A 52 -25.90 2.20 9.95
CA HIS A 52 -25.61 2.81 11.24
C HIS A 52 -26.01 4.30 11.24
N SER A 53 -27.29 4.56 10.95
CA SER A 53 -27.83 5.92 10.81
C SER A 53 -27.61 6.76 12.07
N GLU A 54 -27.81 6.20 13.26
CA GLU A 54 -27.56 6.91 14.54
C GLU A 54 -26.10 7.41 14.68
N PHE A 55 -25.15 6.69 14.09
CA PHE A 55 -23.75 7.13 14.04
C PHE A 55 -23.55 8.17 12.93
N ALA A 56 -24.21 8.00 11.81
CA ALA A 56 -24.05 8.85 10.63
C ALA A 56 -24.76 10.21 10.75
N ASP A 57 -25.85 10.30 11.50
CA ASP A 57 -26.64 11.52 11.73
C ASP A 57 -25.81 12.63 12.42
N GLU A 58 -24.80 12.25 13.20
CA GLU A 58 -23.83 13.20 13.73
C GLU A 58 -22.59 13.25 12.84
N GLY A 59 -22.53 14.20 11.92
CA GLY A 59 -21.44 14.36 10.95
C GLY A 59 -20.05 14.60 11.56
N ARG A 60 -19.96 14.89 12.88
CA ARG A 60 -18.70 15.00 13.62
C ARG A 60 -18.18 13.67 14.14
N ASN A 61 -18.94 12.59 14.05
CA ASN A 61 -18.45 11.26 14.39
C ASN A 61 -17.33 10.84 13.47
N ILE A 62 -16.28 10.23 14.03
CA ILE A 62 -15.03 10.01 13.31
C ILE A 62 -14.97 8.60 12.70
N ARG A 63 -14.59 8.53 11.43
CA ARG A 63 -14.30 7.29 10.72
C ARG A 63 -12.81 7.14 10.50
N LEU A 64 -12.28 6.04 10.95
CA LEU A 64 -10.85 5.77 11.05
C LEU A 64 -10.43 4.69 10.05
N GLY A 65 -9.24 4.84 9.49
CA GLY A 65 -8.48 3.76 8.89
C GLY A 65 -7.34 3.34 9.80
N LEU A 66 -6.93 2.07 9.73
CA LEU A 66 -5.81 1.53 10.49
C LEU A 66 -4.76 0.99 9.53
N CYS A 67 -3.48 1.29 9.79
CA CYS A 67 -2.36 0.61 9.15
C CYS A 67 -1.33 0.13 10.18
N SER A 68 -0.62 -0.94 9.83
CA SER A 68 0.48 -1.47 10.62
C SER A 68 1.49 -2.12 9.70
N ASP A 69 2.77 -1.87 9.95
CA ASP A 69 3.88 -2.48 9.22
C ASP A 69 5.06 -2.70 10.14
N GLY A 70 5.91 -3.68 9.82
CA GLY A 70 7.11 -3.96 10.57
C GLY A 70 8.32 -3.19 10.06
N PHE A 71 8.98 -2.44 10.89
CA PHE A 71 10.20 -1.75 10.51
C PHE A 71 11.38 -2.09 11.40
N GLN A 72 12.57 -1.93 10.84
CA GLN A 72 13.83 -2.11 11.56
C GLN A 72 14.40 -0.74 11.95
N PRO A 73 14.39 -0.38 13.25
CA PRO A 73 14.86 0.93 13.69
C PRO A 73 16.37 1.11 13.64
N PHE A 74 17.13 0.00 13.57
CA PHE A 74 18.60 0.02 13.60
C PHE A 74 19.19 -0.37 12.25
N THR A 75 19.83 0.55 11.57
CA THR A 75 20.34 0.37 10.19
C THR A 75 21.67 -0.40 10.10
N ASN A 76 22.43 -0.56 11.18
CA ASN A 76 23.87 -0.91 11.07
C ASN A 76 24.37 -2.10 11.90
N PHE A 77 23.55 -2.94 12.50
CA PHE A 77 24.10 -3.91 13.47
C PHE A 77 23.67 -5.38 13.28
N GLY A 78 23.48 -5.86 12.08
CA GLY A 78 23.38 -7.32 11.84
C GLY A 78 22.31 -8.10 12.63
N GLN A 79 21.69 -7.50 13.63
CA GLN A 79 20.59 -8.07 14.39
C GLN A 79 19.26 -7.71 13.72
N GLN A 80 18.52 -8.73 13.37
CA GLN A 80 17.13 -8.55 12.92
C GLN A 80 16.29 -8.03 14.10
N TYR A 81 15.85 -6.80 14.01
CA TYR A 81 14.95 -6.16 14.96
C TYR A 81 13.70 -5.71 14.24
N SER A 82 12.54 -6.06 14.73
CA SER A 82 11.27 -5.72 14.09
C SER A 82 10.35 -5.03 15.09
N SER A 83 10.14 -3.73 14.90
CA SER A 83 9.14 -2.95 15.65
C SER A 83 7.87 -2.83 14.82
N TRP A 84 6.71 -2.82 15.49
CA TRP A 84 5.40 -2.81 14.86
C TRP A 84 4.54 -1.67 15.41
N PRO A 85 4.49 -0.53 14.72
CA PRO A 85 3.53 0.53 15.02
C PRO A 85 2.15 0.19 14.47
N VAL A 86 1.12 0.71 15.15
CA VAL A 86 -0.25 0.76 14.66
C VAL A 86 -0.66 2.22 14.58
N ILE A 87 -1.05 2.64 13.41
CA ILE A 87 -1.38 4.03 13.11
C ILE A 87 -2.85 4.12 12.72
N LEU A 88 -3.55 5.11 13.26
CA LEU A 88 -4.91 5.46 12.88
C LEU A 88 -4.94 6.80 12.14
N THR A 89 -5.76 6.86 11.09
CA THR A 89 -5.97 8.04 10.27
C THR A 89 -7.45 8.41 10.26
N PRO A 90 -7.85 9.64 10.66
CA PRO A 90 -9.23 10.10 10.56
C PRO A 90 -9.56 10.51 9.12
N TYR A 91 -10.54 9.87 8.52
CA TYR A 91 -11.01 10.17 7.17
C TYR A 91 -12.09 11.28 7.11
N ASN A 92 -12.35 11.96 8.20
CA ASN A 92 -13.27 13.11 8.20
C ASN A 92 -12.71 14.34 7.47
N LEU A 93 -11.38 14.43 7.45
CA LEU A 93 -10.64 15.57 6.90
C LEU A 93 -10.60 15.52 5.36
N PRO A 94 -10.53 16.67 4.67
CA PRO A 94 -10.45 16.71 3.22
C PRO A 94 -9.21 16.00 2.66
N PRO A 95 -9.21 15.59 1.37
CA PRO A 95 -8.13 14.82 0.73
C PRO A 95 -6.72 15.41 0.90
N GLY A 96 -6.62 16.75 0.95
CA GLY A 96 -5.34 17.44 1.16
C GLY A 96 -4.81 17.42 2.59
N MET A 97 -5.60 16.92 3.55
CA MET A 97 -5.26 16.92 4.99
C MET A 97 -5.21 15.51 5.58
N CYS A 98 -6.16 14.63 5.27
CA CYS A 98 -6.35 13.36 6.01
C CYS A 98 -5.11 12.46 6.05
N MET A 99 -4.23 12.54 5.04
CA MET A 99 -3.00 11.75 4.97
C MET A 99 -1.73 12.54 5.31
N LYS A 100 -1.86 13.71 5.93
CA LYS A 100 -0.69 14.44 6.45
C LYS A 100 -0.23 13.84 7.78
N ASP A 101 1.06 13.95 8.04
CA ASP A 101 1.71 13.38 9.22
C ASP A 101 1.05 13.79 10.52
N GLU A 102 0.60 15.04 10.59
CA GLU A 102 -0.04 15.63 11.78
C GLU A 102 -1.36 14.93 12.15
N PHE A 103 -1.98 14.24 11.17
CA PHE A 103 -3.27 13.56 11.33
C PHE A 103 -3.15 12.02 11.29
N MET A 104 -1.95 11.49 11.24
CA MET A 104 -1.67 10.08 11.40
C MET A 104 -1.26 9.78 12.85
N PHE A 105 -2.10 9.06 13.58
CA PHE A 105 -1.94 8.85 15.01
C PHE A 105 -1.35 7.50 15.36
N LEU A 106 -0.11 7.47 15.81
CA LEU A 106 0.49 6.27 16.41
C LEU A 106 -0.28 5.90 17.67
N THR A 107 -0.93 4.76 17.71
CA THR A 107 -1.74 4.30 18.86
C THR A 107 -1.09 3.17 19.63
N VAL A 108 -0.47 2.24 18.94
CA VAL A 108 0.27 1.14 19.56
C VAL A 108 1.66 1.07 18.95
N LEU A 109 2.66 0.89 19.80
CA LEU A 109 4.00 0.51 19.36
C LEU A 109 4.39 -0.79 20.06
N VAL A 110 4.51 -1.86 19.27
CA VAL A 110 5.06 -3.12 19.73
C VAL A 110 6.56 -3.07 19.51
N PRO A 111 7.37 -2.93 20.57
CA PRO A 111 8.83 -2.94 20.43
C PRO A 111 9.27 -4.36 20.08
N GLY A 112 10.28 -4.46 19.22
CA GLY A 112 10.87 -5.74 18.86
C GLY A 112 11.41 -6.53 20.06
N PRO A 113 12.41 -7.39 19.83
CA PRO A 113 13.10 -7.58 18.55
C PRO A 113 12.36 -8.47 17.54
N ARG A 114 11.31 -9.20 17.97
CA ARG A 114 10.63 -10.20 17.14
C ARG A 114 9.31 -9.67 16.61
N ASN A 115 8.96 -10.14 15.40
CA ASN A 115 7.64 -9.94 14.84
C ASN A 115 6.55 -10.53 15.77
N PRO A 116 5.50 -9.79 16.14
CA PRO A 116 4.45 -10.25 17.03
C PRO A 116 3.60 -11.40 16.47
N LYS A 117 3.56 -11.56 15.14
CA LYS A 117 2.77 -12.61 14.47
C LYS A 117 1.32 -12.64 14.97
N HIS A 118 0.82 -13.83 15.31
CA HIS A 118 -0.55 -14.03 15.83
C HIS A 118 -0.83 -13.33 17.17
N LEU A 119 0.23 -12.97 17.92
CA LEU A 119 0.10 -12.25 19.19
C LEU A 119 -0.23 -10.76 19.01
N MET A 120 -0.32 -10.27 17.79
CA MET A 120 -0.72 -8.88 17.50
C MET A 120 -2.05 -8.52 18.17
N ASP A 121 -3.01 -9.44 18.24
CA ASP A 121 -4.29 -9.24 18.92
C ASP A 121 -4.14 -8.89 20.41
N ILE A 122 -3.14 -9.43 21.09
CA ILE A 122 -2.89 -9.12 22.51
C ILE A 122 -2.52 -7.65 22.67
N PHE A 123 -1.70 -7.12 21.75
CA PHE A 123 -1.28 -5.74 21.79
C PHE A 123 -2.38 -4.77 21.35
N LEU A 124 -3.37 -5.23 20.58
CA LEU A 124 -4.50 -4.41 20.13
C LEU A 124 -5.63 -4.32 21.16
N GLN A 125 -5.66 -5.13 22.21
CA GLN A 125 -6.75 -5.13 23.21
C GLN A 125 -7.10 -3.73 23.74
N PRO A 126 -6.14 -2.88 24.17
CA PRO A 126 -6.47 -1.55 24.67
C PRO A 126 -7.14 -0.66 23.60
N LEU A 127 -6.67 -0.75 22.36
CA LEU A 127 -7.26 -0.01 21.25
C LEU A 127 -8.69 -0.45 20.95
N ILE A 128 -8.94 -1.76 20.91
CA ILE A 128 -10.28 -2.31 20.66
C ILE A 128 -11.24 -1.95 21.80
N ALA A 129 -10.79 -1.98 23.04
CA ALA A 129 -11.60 -1.54 24.19
C ALA A 129 -11.97 -0.05 24.09
N GLU A 130 -11.02 0.81 23.71
CA GLU A 130 -11.26 2.24 23.52
C GLU A 130 -12.20 2.51 22.33
N LEU A 131 -12.05 1.80 21.20
CA LEU A 131 -12.95 1.90 20.05
C LEU A 131 -14.38 1.45 20.39
N ASN A 132 -14.56 0.39 21.20
CA ASN A 132 -15.87 -0.03 21.68
C ASN A 132 -16.51 1.03 22.57
N GLN A 133 -15.75 1.61 23.50
CA GLN A 133 -16.24 2.73 24.32
C GLN A 133 -16.67 3.93 23.46
N LEU A 134 -15.87 4.28 22.46
CA LEU A 134 -16.19 5.37 21.53
C LEU A 134 -17.41 5.06 20.67
N TRP A 135 -17.61 3.81 20.30
CA TRP A 135 -18.78 3.38 19.54
C TRP A 135 -20.07 3.39 20.37
N GLU A 136 -20.04 2.75 21.53
CA GLU A 136 -21.23 2.55 22.37
C GLU A 136 -21.62 3.83 23.10
N CYS A 137 -20.69 4.39 23.88
CA CYS A 137 -20.94 5.53 24.75
C CYS A 137 -20.55 6.86 24.11
N GLY A 138 -19.47 6.86 23.33
CA GLY A 138 -18.82 8.09 22.89
C GLY A 138 -18.15 8.85 24.03
N VAL A 139 -17.69 10.07 23.77
CA VAL A 139 -17.04 10.94 24.74
C VAL A 139 -17.50 12.38 24.56
N GLN A 140 -17.79 13.06 25.68
CA GLN A 140 -18.17 14.47 25.66
C GLN A 140 -17.02 15.31 25.10
N THR A 141 -17.28 16.04 24.02
CA THR A 141 -16.28 16.81 23.28
C THR A 141 -16.81 18.21 22.98
N TYR A 142 -15.96 19.23 23.14
CA TYR A 142 -16.28 20.59 22.77
C TYR A 142 -15.76 20.90 21.37
N ASP A 143 -16.67 21.33 20.50
CA ASP A 143 -16.35 21.80 19.15
C ASP A 143 -16.17 23.33 19.17
N VAL A 144 -14.93 23.78 19.03
CA VAL A 144 -14.59 25.20 19.06
C VAL A 144 -15.13 25.97 17.84
N HIS A 145 -15.36 25.29 16.70
CA HIS A 145 -15.90 25.92 15.50
C HIS A 145 -17.42 26.15 15.63
N LYS A 146 -18.17 25.12 16.03
CA LYS A 146 -19.61 25.22 16.26
C LYS A 146 -19.97 25.78 17.63
N ARG A 147 -18.99 25.94 18.53
CA ARG A 147 -19.13 26.45 19.92
C ARG A 147 -20.13 25.68 20.75
N GLN A 148 -20.13 24.36 20.63
CA GLN A 148 -21.05 23.47 21.35
C GLN A 148 -20.39 22.16 21.75
N ASN A 149 -20.90 21.57 22.82
CA ASN A 149 -20.57 20.21 23.22
C ASN A 149 -21.37 19.21 22.38
N PHE A 150 -20.77 18.07 22.10
CA PHE A 150 -21.42 16.94 21.45
C PHE A 150 -20.82 15.63 21.95
N GLN A 151 -21.51 14.53 21.69
CA GLN A 151 -21.04 13.20 22.02
C GLN A 151 -20.25 12.63 20.85
N LEU A 152 -18.94 12.68 20.93
CA LEU A 152 -18.04 12.20 19.91
C LEU A 152 -18.00 10.68 19.92
N LYS A 153 -18.42 10.05 18.82
CA LYS A 153 -18.24 8.62 18.55
C LYS A 153 -17.19 8.40 17.48
N ALA A 154 -16.61 7.19 17.45
CA ALA A 154 -15.67 6.81 16.39
C ALA A 154 -15.86 5.36 15.97
N ALA A 155 -15.60 5.10 14.68
CA ALA A 155 -15.65 3.77 14.09
C ALA A 155 -14.43 3.50 13.20
N LEU A 156 -13.87 2.30 13.30
CA LEU A 156 -12.85 1.80 12.38
C LEU A 156 -13.51 1.26 11.12
N MET A 157 -13.26 1.88 9.98
CA MET A 157 -13.85 1.46 8.70
C MET A 157 -13.16 0.21 8.14
N TRP A 158 -11.83 0.24 8.08
CA TRP A 158 -11.00 -0.84 7.54
C TRP A 158 -9.56 -0.75 8.02
N THR A 159 -8.80 -1.78 7.69
CA THR A 159 -7.34 -1.76 7.81
C THR A 159 -6.70 -1.84 6.41
N ILE A 160 -5.51 -1.27 6.23
CA ILE A 160 -4.74 -1.32 4.98
C ILE A 160 -3.34 -1.82 5.35
N ASN A 161 -2.91 -2.93 4.76
CA ASN A 161 -1.68 -3.57 5.19
C ASN A 161 -0.98 -4.34 4.06
N ASP A 162 0.33 -4.48 4.20
CA ASP A 162 1.10 -5.45 3.43
C ASP A 162 0.68 -6.89 3.80
N PHE A 163 1.13 -7.88 3.06
CA PHE A 163 0.73 -9.28 3.28
C PHE A 163 1.09 -9.83 4.67
N PRO A 164 2.28 -9.61 5.23
CA PRO A 164 2.61 -10.01 6.59
C PRO A 164 1.65 -9.43 7.63
N ALA A 165 1.41 -8.11 7.61
CA ALA A 165 0.49 -7.46 8.52
C ALA A 165 -0.96 -7.87 8.26
N TYR A 166 -1.37 -8.00 7.00
CA TYR A 166 -2.70 -8.49 6.62
C TYR A 166 -3.02 -9.81 7.32
N SER A 167 -2.10 -10.78 7.25
CA SER A 167 -2.30 -12.08 7.93
C SER A 167 -2.40 -11.97 9.45
N MET A 168 -1.60 -11.08 10.05
CA MET A 168 -1.63 -10.86 11.50
C MET A 168 -2.91 -10.21 11.98
N LEU A 169 -3.47 -9.29 11.21
CA LEU A 169 -4.65 -8.52 11.58
C LEU A 169 -5.96 -9.23 11.19
N SER A 170 -6.03 -9.78 9.99
CA SER A 170 -7.25 -10.47 9.53
C SER A 170 -7.43 -11.88 10.10
N GLY A 171 -6.33 -12.57 10.38
CA GLY A 171 -6.32 -13.99 10.73
C GLY A 171 -6.30 -14.93 9.52
N TRP A 172 -6.39 -14.42 8.29
CA TRP A 172 -6.25 -15.19 7.05
C TRP A 172 -4.78 -15.34 6.67
N SER A 173 -4.38 -16.53 6.21
CA SER A 173 -3.01 -16.77 5.76
C SER A 173 -2.72 -16.09 4.43
N THR A 174 -1.67 -15.30 4.36
CA THR A 174 -1.15 -14.70 3.13
C THR A 174 0.01 -15.50 2.52
N ALA A 175 0.17 -16.75 2.93
CA ALA A 175 1.15 -17.68 2.40
C ALA A 175 0.50 -18.99 1.96
N GLY A 176 1.19 -19.75 1.09
CA GLY A 176 0.70 -21.01 0.57
C GLY A 176 -0.33 -20.85 -0.57
N ARG A 177 -1.00 -21.94 -0.91
CA ARG A 177 -1.94 -21.99 -2.05
C ARG A 177 -3.18 -21.13 -1.87
N LYS A 178 -3.56 -20.80 -0.64
CA LYS A 178 -4.75 -20.02 -0.30
C LYS A 178 -4.42 -18.58 0.12
N ALA A 179 -3.28 -18.06 -0.31
CA ALA A 179 -2.82 -16.74 0.11
C ALA A 179 -3.74 -15.57 -0.31
N CYS A 180 -4.55 -15.74 -1.35
CA CYS A 180 -5.49 -14.70 -1.78
C CYS A 180 -6.68 -14.59 -0.83
N PRO A 181 -6.89 -13.44 -0.14
CA PRO A 181 -7.99 -13.27 0.81
C PRO A 181 -9.36 -13.05 0.14
N TYR A 182 -9.37 -12.82 -1.17
CA TYR A 182 -10.59 -12.69 -1.98
C TYR A 182 -11.04 -14.01 -2.59
N CYS A 183 -10.11 -14.75 -3.19
CA CYS A 183 -10.41 -16.06 -3.74
C CYS A 183 -10.60 -17.13 -2.65
N MET A 184 -9.93 -16.96 -1.53
CA MET A 184 -10.00 -17.85 -0.36
C MET A 184 -9.85 -19.34 -0.74
N GLU A 185 -10.83 -20.20 -0.41
CA GLU A 185 -10.84 -21.63 -0.77
C GLU A 185 -10.96 -21.86 -2.29
N ASN A 186 -11.52 -20.91 -3.03
CA ASN A 186 -11.70 -20.97 -4.48
C ASN A 186 -10.44 -20.59 -5.27
N THR A 187 -9.29 -20.53 -4.61
CA THR A 187 -8.01 -20.28 -5.26
C THR A 187 -7.59 -21.49 -6.09
N ASP A 188 -7.25 -21.26 -7.37
CA ASP A 188 -6.78 -22.32 -8.30
C ASP A 188 -5.26 -22.50 -8.29
N ALA A 189 -4.54 -21.91 -7.32
CA ALA A 189 -3.10 -22.04 -7.20
C ALA A 189 -2.67 -23.49 -6.99
N PHE A 190 -1.52 -23.84 -7.53
CA PHE A 190 -0.96 -25.20 -7.44
C PHE A 190 0.52 -25.16 -7.06
N THR A 191 1.04 -26.29 -6.64
CA THR A 191 2.46 -26.44 -6.32
C THR A 191 3.22 -26.90 -7.55
N LEU A 192 4.33 -26.27 -7.84
CA LEU A 192 5.26 -26.65 -8.89
C LEU A 192 6.11 -27.83 -8.40
N ASP A 193 6.14 -28.92 -9.17
CA ASP A 193 6.70 -30.20 -8.72
C ASP A 193 8.23 -30.16 -8.49
N LYS A 194 8.97 -29.43 -9.35
CA LYS A 194 10.45 -29.39 -9.29
C LYS A 194 11.00 -28.31 -8.35
N SER A 195 10.30 -27.19 -8.22
CA SER A 195 10.71 -26.08 -7.37
C SER A 195 10.04 -26.07 -6.00
N GLY A 196 8.91 -26.76 -5.84
CA GLY A 196 8.09 -26.74 -4.63
C GLY A 196 7.38 -25.41 -4.38
N LYS A 197 7.48 -24.45 -5.32
CA LYS A 197 6.84 -23.14 -5.20
C LYS A 197 5.35 -23.21 -5.50
N GLN A 198 4.60 -22.32 -4.85
CA GLN A 198 3.20 -22.09 -5.20
C GLN A 198 3.13 -21.23 -6.46
N SER A 199 2.25 -21.56 -7.38
CA SER A 199 2.03 -20.82 -8.62
C SER A 199 0.56 -20.49 -8.82
N TRP A 200 0.31 -19.23 -9.18
CA TRP A 200 -1.00 -18.72 -9.61
C TRP A 200 -1.14 -18.68 -11.13
N PHE A 201 -0.23 -19.33 -11.82
CA PHE A 201 -0.33 -19.48 -13.27
C PHE A 201 -1.66 -20.10 -13.65
N ASP A 202 -2.29 -19.56 -14.72
CA ASP A 202 -3.55 -20.05 -15.26
C ASP A 202 -4.77 -19.87 -14.32
N CYS A 203 -4.64 -19.04 -13.29
CA CYS A 203 -5.73 -18.74 -12.37
C CYS A 203 -6.63 -17.60 -12.82
N HIS A 204 -6.17 -16.77 -13.77
CA HIS A 204 -6.83 -15.51 -14.13
C HIS A 204 -7.93 -15.70 -15.17
N ARG A 205 -7.93 -16.80 -15.92
CA ARG A 205 -8.92 -17.08 -16.94
C ARG A 205 -10.38 -17.15 -16.44
N LYS A 206 -10.59 -17.53 -15.18
CA LYS A 206 -11.93 -17.58 -14.57
C LYS A 206 -12.59 -16.20 -14.39
N PHE A 207 -11.82 -15.12 -14.41
CA PHE A 207 -12.30 -13.75 -14.32
C PHE A 207 -12.69 -13.16 -15.68
N LEU A 208 -12.28 -13.79 -16.78
CA LEU A 208 -12.63 -13.39 -18.13
C LEU A 208 -14.11 -13.66 -18.44
N PRO A 209 -14.72 -12.94 -19.41
CA PRO A 209 -16.05 -13.28 -19.91
C PRO A 209 -16.12 -14.74 -20.36
N PRO A 210 -17.29 -15.42 -20.19
CA PRO A 210 -17.41 -16.86 -20.47
C PRO A 210 -17.00 -17.27 -21.88
N ASN A 211 -17.22 -16.41 -22.87
CA ASN A 211 -16.93 -16.68 -24.27
C ASN A 211 -15.52 -16.24 -24.71
N HIS A 212 -14.69 -15.72 -23.81
CA HIS A 212 -13.37 -15.22 -24.15
C HIS A 212 -12.48 -16.34 -24.66
N GLN A 213 -11.72 -16.08 -25.76
CA GLN A 213 -10.86 -17.07 -26.42
C GLN A 213 -9.85 -17.75 -25.47
N PHE A 214 -9.28 -17.02 -24.51
CA PHE A 214 -8.30 -17.58 -23.56
C PHE A 214 -8.91 -18.67 -22.66
N ARG A 215 -10.21 -18.65 -22.39
CA ARG A 215 -10.86 -19.72 -21.61
C ARG A 215 -10.86 -21.08 -22.31
N ARG A 216 -10.82 -21.08 -23.63
CA ARG A 216 -10.82 -22.27 -24.48
C ARG A 216 -9.41 -22.69 -24.92
N ASN A 217 -8.43 -21.79 -24.77
CA ASN A 217 -7.05 -22.05 -25.17
C ASN A 217 -6.41 -23.10 -24.24
N VAL A 218 -5.89 -24.18 -24.84
CA VAL A 218 -5.28 -25.32 -24.14
C VAL A 218 -3.78 -25.47 -24.43
N THR A 219 -3.22 -24.60 -25.28
CA THR A 219 -1.82 -24.67 -25.71
C THR A 219 -0.94 -23.71 -24.93
N ASP A 220 -1.36 -22.43 -24.81
CA ASP A 220 -0.59 -21.39 -24.12
C ASP A 220 -0.65 -21.48 -22.60
N PHE A 221 -1.66 -22.18 -22.08
CA PHE A 221 -1.92 -22.40 -20.66
C PHE A 221 -1.69 -23.87 -20.28
N ARG A 222 -2.23 -24.34 -19.14
CA ARG A 222 -2.07 -25.74 -18.75
C ARG A 222 -2.66 -26.69 -19.82
N LYS A 223 -1.86 -27.67 -20.21
CA LYS A 223 -2.22 -28.68 -21.23
C LYS A 223 -3.55 -29.37 -20.90
N GLY A 224 -4.43 -29.39 -21.86
CA GLY A 224 -5.74 -30.04 -21.72
C GLY A 224 -6.75 -29.34 -20.82
N LYS A 225 -6.37 -28.26 -20.09
CA LYS A 225 -7.25 -27.57 -19.17
C LYS A 225 -8.04 -26.46 -19.87
N ARG A 226 -9.37 -26.54 -19.80
CA ARG A 226 -10.30 -25.50 -20.23
C ARG A 226 -11.00 -24.90 -19.00
N GLU A 227 -11.18 -23.58 -18.99
CA GLU A 227 -11.87 -22.85 -17.89
C GLU A 227 -13.27 -22.40 -18.30
N VAL A 228 -14.03 -23.25 -19.01
CA VAL A 228 -15.32 -22.85 -19.59
C VAL A 228 -16.42 -22.64 -18.56
N GLY A 229 -16.44 -23.41 -17.47
CA GLY A 229 -17.51 -23.38 -16.46
C GLY A 229 -17.20 -22.60 -15.18
N LYS A 230 -15.95 -22.29 -14.91
CA LYS A 230 -15.56 -21.62 -13.67
C LYS A 230 -15.78 -20.12 -13.74
N ARG A 231 -16.28 -19.56 -12.64
CA ARG A 231 -16.42 -18.12 -12.44
C ARG A 231 -15.88 -17.74 -11.05
N PHE A 232 -15.50 -16.49 -10.88
CA PHE A 232 -15.26 -15.96 -9.55
C PHE A 232 -16.61 -15.88 -8.81
N ALA A 233 -16.65 -16.41 -7.59
CA ALA A 233 -17.88 -16.51 -6.81
C ALA A 233 -18.31 -15.19 -6.16
N GLY A 234 -17.52 -14.12 -6.32
CA GLY A 234 -17.71 -12.85 -5.64
C GLY A 234 -17.03 -12.80 -4.28
N VAL A 235 -17.14 -11.66 -3.63
CA VAL A 235 -16.55 -11.40 -2.31
C VAL A 235 -17.55 -11.80 -1.23
N ARG A 236 -17.08 -12.48 -0.20
CA ARG A 236 -17.90 -12.96 0.93
C ARG A 236 -18.21 -11.84 1.90
N THR A 237 -19.44 -11.84 2.41
CA THR A 237 -19.90 -10.90 3.44
C THR A 237 -19.23 -11.16 4.80
N GLY A 238 -19.27 -10.16 5.68
CA GLY A 238 -18.74 -10.33 7.05
C GLY A 238 -19.48 -11.38 7.85
N ASP A 239 -20.79 -11.51 7.67
CA ASP A 239 -21.60 -12.53 8.35
C ASP A 239 -21.22 -13.95 7.91
N GLU A 240 -21.00 -14.17 6.60
CA GLU A 240 -20.53 -15.45 6.07
C GLU A 240 -19.15 -15.84 6.60
N LEU A 241 -18.24 -14.87 6.67
CA LEU A 241 -16.88 -15.10 7.19
C LEU A 241 -16.89 -15.40 8.68
N LEU A 242 -17.67 -14.63 9.47
CA LEU A 242 -17.77 -14.85 10.91
C LEU A 242 -18.39 -16.21 11.22
N ALA A 243 -19.46 -16.58 10.51
CA ALA A 243 -20.11 -17.88 10.66
C ALA A 243 -19.15 -19.05 10.36
N GLU A 244 -18.30 -18.89 9.34
CA GLU A 244 -17.29 -19.90 9.03
C GLU A 244 -16.21 -20.00 10.11
N ILE A 245 -15.66 -18.87 10.57
CA ILE A 245 -14.65 -18.82 11.64
C ILE A 245 -15.19 -19.50 12.89
N ASP A 246 -16.43 -19.20 13.26
CA ASP A 246 -17.08 -19.78 14.44
C ASP A 246 -17.37 -21.28 14.27
N ARG A 247 -17.82 -21.71 13.07
CA ARG A 247 -18.01 -23.13 12.73
C ARG A 247 -16.71 -23.92 12.81
N LEU A 248 -15.59 -23.30 12.42
CA LEU A 248 -14.25 -23.92 12.50
C LEU A 248 -13.69 -23.92 13.93
N GLY A 249 -14.35 -23.25 14.88
CA GLY A 249 -13.97 -23.21 16.29
C GLY A 249 -12.73 -22.37 16.58
N PHE A 250 -12.40 -21.39 15.71
CA PHE A 250 -11.30 -20.48 15.94
C PHE A 250 -11.62 -19.53 17.09
N LYS A 251 -10.61 -19.30 17.92
CA LYS A 251 -10.64 -18.36 19.04
C LYS A 251 -9.60 -17.27 18.83
N LYS A 252 -9.74 -16.17 19.56
CA LYS A 252 -8.73 -15.11 19.60
C LYS A 252 -7.49 -15.58 20.35
N ALA A 253 -6.34 -15.03 20.01
CA ALA A 253 -5.04 -15.50 20.52
C ALA A 253 -4.90 -15.48 22.05
N PHE A 254 -5.70 -14.67 22.76
CA PHE A 254 -5.69 -14.52 24.21
C PHE A 254 -6.80 -15.30 24.93
N GLU A 255 -7.70 -15.95 24.21
CA GLU A 255 -8.78 -16.74 24.80
C GLU A 255 -8.27 -18.11 25.29
N PRO A 256 -8.79 -18.64 26.41
CA PRO A 256 -8.43 -19.97 26.90
C PRO A 256 -8.69 -21.05 25.85
N GLY A 257 -7.70 -21.90 25.62
CA GLY A 257 -7.79 -22.98 24.64
C GLY A 257 -7.69 -22.50 23.18
N ALA A 258 -7.22 -21.25 22.93
CA ALA A 258 -6.91 -20.79 21.59
C ALA A 258 -5.86 -21.70 20.95
N LYS A 259 -6.20 -22.29 19.82
CA LYS A 259 -5.26 -23.05 18.98
C LYS A 259 -4.85 -22.11 17.85
N VAL A 260 -3.57 -21.79 17.79
CA VAL A 260 -2.99 -21.18 16.59
C VAL A 260 -2.70 -22.32 15.64
N THR A 261 -3.55 -22.48 14.64
CA THR A 261 -3.32 -23.45 13.58
C THR A 261 -2.35 -22.86 12.57
N ASN A 262 -1.45 -23.69 12.07
CA ASN A 262 -0.70 -23.32 10.88
C ASN A 262 -1.61 -23.58 9.67
N ALA A 263 -2.24 -22.52 9.14
CA ALA A 263 -3.13 -22.62 7.98
C ALA A 263 -2.45 -23.21 6.74
N LEU A 264 -1.11 -23.15 6.67
CA LEU A 264 -0.34 -23.81 5.59
C LEU A 264 -0.52 -25.33 5.59
N LEU A 265 -0.84 -25.93 6.74
CA LEU A 265 -1.09 -27.36 6.88
C LEU A 265 -2.55 -27.74 6.63
N SER A 266 -3.46 -26.77 6.61
CA SER A 266 -4.87 -27.02 6.32
C SER A 266 -5.10 -27.14 4.82
N LYS A 267 -5.76 -28.24 4.39
CA LYS A 267 -6.19 -28.41 3.00
C LYS A 267 -7.51 -27.66 2.70
N ASP A 268 -8.28 -27.34 3.73
CA ASP A 268 -9.68 -26.91 3.59
C ASP A 268 -9.88 -25.41 3.75
N HIS A 269 -9.10 -24.73 4.59
CA HIS A 269 -9.22 -23.28 4.85
C HIS A 269 -7.89 -22.58 4.99
N GLY A 270 -7.90 -21.22 4.93
CA GLY A 270 -6.73 -20.35 5.14
C GLY A 270 -6.70 -19.64 6.49
N TRP A 271 -7.63 -19.95 7.41
CA TRP A 271 -7.70 -19.29 8.72
C TRP A 271 -6.64 -19.80 9.68
N ASN A 272 -5.98 -18.86 10.38
CA ASN A 272 -5.01 -19.11 11.45
C ASN A 272 -5.61 -18.86 12.84
N LYS A 273 -6.53 -17.91 12.95
CA LYS A 273 -7.15 -17.45 14.20
C LYS A 273 -8.44 -16.69 13.92
N LYS A 274 -9.25 -16.43 14.95
CA LYS A 274 -10.27 -15.38 14.95
C LYS A 274 -9.61 -14.06 15.32
N SER A 275 -9.72 -13.05 14.48
CA SER A 275 -9.15 -11.71 14.71
C SER A 275 -9.88 -10.97 15.83
N ILE A 276 -9.16 -10.14 16.60
CA ILE A 276 -9.74 -9.28 17.64
C ILE A 276 -10.72 -8.24 17.09
N PHE A 277 -10.61 -7.84 15.83
CA PHE A 277 -11.53 -6.89 15.21
C PHE A 277 -12.99 -7.37 15.19
N TRP A 278 -13.24 -8.68 15.30
CA TRP A 278 -14.59 -9.22 15.45
C TRP A 278 -15.26 -8.84 16.78
N ASP A 279 -14.55 -8.18 17.70
CA ASP A 279 -15.11 -7.60 18.92
C ASP A 279 -15.74 -6.23 18.70
N LEU A 280 -15.51 -5.60 17.54
CA LEU A 280 -16.17 -4.37 17.16
C LEU A 280 -17.57 -4.70 16.64
N PRO A 281 -18.66 -4.17 17.26
CA PRO A 281 -20.04 -4.59 16.97
C PRO A 281 -20.45 -4.43 15.51
N TYR A 282 -19.88 -3.41 14.83
CA TYR A 282 -20.17 -3.07 13.45
C TYR A 282 -19.25 -3.78 12.42
N TRP A 283 -18.18 -4.46 12.85
CA TRP A 283 -17.15 -5.01 11.94
C TRP A 283 -17.71 -5.99 10.90
N ARG A 284 -18.67 -6.81 11.29
CA ARG A 284 -19.32 -7.79 10.40
C ARG A 284 -20.13 -7.13 9.27
N THR A 285 -20.59 -5.89 9.48
CA THR A 285 -21.40 -5.15 8.50
C THR A 285 -20.56 -4.37 7.50
N ASN A 286 -19.26 -4.18 7.76
CA ASN A 286 -18.35 -3.50 6.84
C ASN A 286 -18.22 -4.30 5.55
N VAL A 287 -18.38 -3.64 4.40
CA VAL A 287 -18.24 -4.26 3.08
C VAL A 287 -16.79 -4.70 2.85
N ILE A 288 -15.85 -3.83 3.15
CA ILE A 288 -14.41 -4.13 3.20
C ILE A 288 -13.96 -3.98 4.64
N ARG A 289 -13.21 -4.97 5.13
CA ARG A 289 -12.65 -4.99 6.50
C ARG A 289 -11.12 -4.83 6.49
N HIS A 290 -10.48 -5.44 5.51
CA HIS A 290 -9.04 -5.42 5.34
C HIS A 290 -8.75 -5.16 3.85
N ASN A 291 -8.13 -4.03 3.54
CA ASN A 291 -7.71 -3.67 2.20
C ASN A 291 -6.30 -4.19 1.92
N LEU A 292 -6.04 -4.49 0.68
CA LEU A 292 -4.71 -4.79 0.17
C LEU A 292 -3.91 -3.49 0.02
N ASP A 293 -2.62 -3.56 0.34
CA ASP A 293 -1.71 -2.46 0.03
C ASP A 293 -1.33 -2.52 -1.46
N VAL A 294 -1.96 -1.65 -2.24
CA VAL A 294 -1.73 -1.53 -3.69
C VAL A 294 -0.26 -1.27 -4.00
N MET A 295 0.39 -0.43 -3.19
CA MET A 295 1.77 -0.02 -3.45
C MET A 295 2.75 -1.16 -3.15
N HIS A 296 2.49 -1.95 -2.13
CA HIS A 296 3.27 -3.15 -1.84
C HIS A 296 3.13 -4.18 -2.96
N ILE A 297 1.91 -4.37 -3.48
CA ILE A 297 1.65 -5.28 -4.62
C ILE A 297 2.38 -4.79 -5.86
N GLU A 298 2.21 -3.53 -6.24
CA GLU A 298 2.86 -2.93 -7.41
C GLU A 298 4.38 -3.08 -7.35
N LYS A 299 4.99 -2.77 -6.18
CA LYS A 299 6.42 -2.92 -5.97
C LYS A 299 6.88 -4.36 -6.17
N ASN A 300 6.17 -5.35 -5.63
CA ASN A 300 6.55 -6.76 -5.77
C ASN A 300 6.40 -7.24 -7.23
N VAL A 301 5.32 -6.84 -7.91
CA VAL A 301 5.12 -7.11 -9.33
C VAL A 301 6.23 -6.47 -10.17
N PHE A 302 6.58 -5.21 -9.89
CA PHE A 302 7.70 -4.53 -10.53
C PHE A 302 9.02 -5.27 -10.32
N ASP A 303 9.33 -5.62 -9.08
CA ASP A 303 10.57 -6.35 -8.74
C ASP A 303 10.65 -7.69 -9.50
N ASN A 304 9.55 -8.42 -9.61
CA ASN A 304 9.49 -9.69 -10.35
C ASN A 304 9.69 -9.48 -11.85
N ILE A 305 9.02 -8.50 -12.45
CA ILE A 305 9.17 -8.15 -13.88
C ILE A 305 10.62 -7.72 -14.14
N PHE A 306 11.09 -6.73 -13.41
CA PHE A 306 12.36 -6.08 -13.69
C PHE A 306 13.55 -7.04 -13.50
N ASN A 307 13.56 -7.80 -12.40
CA ASN A 307 14.61 -8.80 -12.16
C ASN A 307 14.56 -9.96 -13.17
N THR A 308 13.39 -10.31 -13.70
CA THR A 308 13.24 -11.38 -14.71
C THR A 308 13.66 -10.88 -16.09
N VAL A 309 13.28 -9.68 -16.47
CA VAL A 309 13.72 -9.04 -17.73
C VAL A 309 15.24 -8.85 -17.75
N LEU A 310 15.81 -8.37 -16.66
CA LEU A 310 17.26 -8.25 -16.49
C LEU A 310 17.96 -9.61 -16.21
N ASN A 311 17.20 -10.69 -16.08
CA ASN A 311 17.72 -12.01 -15.71
C ASN A 311 18.78 -11.94 -14.58
N VAL A 312 18.40 -11.30 -13.45
CA VAL A 312 19.30 -11.09 -12.32
C VAL A 312 19.49 -12.39 -11.55
N PRO A 313 20.71 -12.92 -11.41
CA PRO A 313 20.96 -14.17 -10.69
C PRO A 313 20.40 -14.15 -9.26
N GLY A 314 19.68 -15.20 -8.88
CA GLY A 314 19.05 -15.35 -7.55
C GLY A 314 17.76 -14.55 -7.35
N LYS A 315 17.39 -13.64 -8.26
CA LYS A 315 16.14 -12.86 -8.21
C LYS A 315 15.20 -13.16 -9.36
N THR A 316 15.74 -13.54 -10.52
CA THR A 316 14.93 -13.91 -11.70
C THR A 316 13.99 -15.08 -11.38
N LYS A 317 12.77 -15.02 -11.90
CA LYS A 317 11.81 -16.12 -11.87
C LYS A 317 12.04 -17.13 -13.00
N ASP A 318 12.98 -16.83 -13.91
CA ASP A 318 13.36 -17.66 -15.04
C ASP A 318 14.68 -18.38 -14.77
N HIS A 319 14.60 -19.60 -14.30
CA HIS A 319 15.74 -20.47 -14.00
C HIS A 319 15.54 -21.88 -14.57
N ALA A 320 16.56 -22.72 -14.61
CA ALA A 320 16.52 -24.03 -15.23
C ALA A 320 15.32 -24.90 -14.79
N LYS A 321 15.06 -25.00 -13.48
CA LYS A 321 13.90 -25.75 -12.95
C LYS A 321 12.57 -25.17 -13.46
N SER A 322 12.45 -23.84 -13.53
CA SER A 322 11.26 -23.15 -14.02
C SER A 322 10.99 -23.46 -15.50
N ARG A 323 12.06 -23.59 -16.30
CA ARG A 323 11.95 -23.97 -17.72
C ARG A 323 11.61 -25.44 -17.92
N GLU A 324 12.11 -26.30 -17.06
CA GLU A 324 11.73 -27.71 -17.06
C GLU A 324 10.26 -27.90 -16.68
N GLU A 325 9.78 -27.19 -15.64
CA GLU A 325 8.38 -27.18 -15.22
C GLU A 325 7.45 -26.63 -16.31
N LEU A 326 7.91 -25.61 -17.04
CA LEU A 326 7.16 -25.03 -18.15
C LEU A 326 6.80 -26.07 -19.19
N ASN A 327 7.75 -26.92 -19.58
CA ASN A 327 7.52 -27.98 -20.59
C ASN A 327 6.51 -29.04 -20.14
N ASP A 328 6.48 -29.33 -18.83
CA ASP A 328 5.52 -30.27 -18.27
C ASP A 328 4.09 -29.67 -18.25
N ILE A 329 3.98 -28.37 -18.03
CA ILE A 329 2.72 -27.65 -17.83
C ILE A 329 2.15 -27.08 -19.13
N CYS A 330 2.99 -26.48 -20.00
CA CYS A 330 2.59 -25.75 -21.21
C CYS A 330 3.35 -26.26 -22.43
N ASP A 331 2.80 -25.95 -23.60
CA ASP A 331 3.46 -26.26 -24.89
C ASP A 331 4.13 -24.99 -25.45
N ARG A 332 5.41 -24.79 -25.06
CA ARG A 332 6.21 -23.61 -25.46
C ARG A 332 7.60 -24.03 -25.95
N PRO A 333 7.69 -24.54 -27.18
CA PRO A 333 8.95 -25.08 -27.71
C PRO A 333 10.08 -24.04 -27.76
N GLY A 334 9.78 -22.75 -27.97
CA GLY A 334 10.79 -21.67 -27.96
C GLY A 334 11.45 -21.40 -26.61
N LEU A 335 10.96 -22.00 -25.52
CA LEU A 335 11.54 -21.91 -24.19
C LEU A 335 12.03 -23.27 -23.68
N ALA A 336 11.82 -24.32 -24.45
CA ALA A 336 12.23 -25.68 -24.13
C ALA A 336 13.75 -25.86 -24.23
N LYS A 337 14.26 -26.90 -23.56
CA LYS A 337 15.67 -27.27 -23.65
C LYS A 337 15.95 -27.78 -25.06
N ASP A 338 16.95 -27.25 -25.72
CA ASP A 338 17.42 -27.73 -27.02
C ASP A 338 18.00 -29.15 -26.87
N PRO A 339 17.43 -30.14 -27.55
CA PRO A 339 17.92 -31.54 -27.48
C PRO A 339 19.35 -31.69 -27.96
N ALA A 340 19.79 -30.88 -28.92
CA ALA A 340 21.13 -31.01 -29.54
C ALA A 340 22.22 -30.43 -28.65
N THR A 341 21.95 -29.27 -28.03
CA THR A 341 22.96 -28.54 -27.21
C THR A 341 22.81 -28.78 -25.72
N GLY A 342 21.66 -29.33 -25.28
CA GLY A 342 21.32 -29.49 -23.89
C GLY A 342 21.13 -28.17 -23.12
N ARG A 343 21.01 -27.03 -23.80
CA ARG A 343 20.87 -25.69 -23.22
C ARG A 343 19.47 -25.14 -23.45
N PHE A 344 19.06 -24.24 -22.54
CA PHE A 344 17.84 -23.47 -22.73
C PHE A 344 18.11 -22.26 -23.62
N PRO A 345 17.24 -21.97 -24.61
CA PRO A 345 17.37 -20.78 -25.44
C PRO A 345 17.13 -19.51 -24.60
N LYS A 346 17.65 -18.38 -25.07
CA LYS A 346 17.35 -17.07 -24.49
C LYS A 346 15.83 -16.80 -24.59
N ALA A 347 15.22 -16.39 -23.48
CA ALA A 347 13.81 -15.99 -23.51
C ALA A 347 13.61 -14.67 -24.27
N MET A 348 12.47 -14.54 -24.94
CA MET A 348 12.11 -13.30 -25.64
C MET A 348 11.93 -12.10 -24.70
N TYR A 349 11.61 -12.35 -23.43
CA TYR A 349 11.44 -11.33 -22.39
C TYR A 349 12.75 -10.99 -21.65
N ALA A 350 13.84 -11.69 -21.89
CA ALA A 350 15.11 -11.44 -21.23
C ALA A 350 16.03 -10.58 -22.12
N LEU A 351 16.56 -9.49 -21.58
CA LEU A 351 17.53 -8.64 -22.27
C LEU A 351 18.89 -9.36 -22.39
N ASP A 352 19.57 -9.17 -23.51
CA ASP A 352 20.98 -9.53 -23.65
C ASP A 352 21.89 -8.53 -22.93
N ARG A 353 23.19 -8.80 -22.97
CA ARG A 353 24.18 -8.02 -22.24
C ARG A 353 24.23 -6.55 -22.72
N ASP A 354 24.11 -6.34 -24.03
CA ASP A 354 24.22 -5.00 -24.62
C ASP A 354 22.94 -4.20 -24.35
N SER A 355 21.76 -4.81 -24.51
CA SER A 355 20.48 -4.19 -24.15
C SER A 355 20.40 -3.83 -22.68
N LYS A 356 20.92 -4.69 -21.77
CA LYS A 356 21.01 -4.36 -20.33
C LYS A 356 21.90 -3.14 -20.08
N ARG A 357 23.03 -3.06 -20.76
CA ARG A 357 23.95 -1.93 -20.64
C ARG A 357 23.28 -0.65 -21.11
N VAL A 358 22.67 -0.66 -22.29
CA VAL A 358 21.93 0.49 -22.84
C VAL A 358 20.86 0.97 -21.86
N LEU A 359 20.04 0.05 -21.33
CA LEU A 359 19.01 0.36 -20.34
C LEU A 359 19.60 1.02 -19.09
N LEU A 360 20.64 0.41 -18.52
CA LEU A 360 21.23 0.88 -17.27
C LEU A 360 21.98 2.20 -17.42
N GLU A 361 22.68 2.43 -18.54
CA GLU A 361 23.29 3.70 -18.87
C GLU A 361 22.25 4.80 -19.09
N TRP A 362 21.10 4.46 -19.68
CA TRP A 362 19.99 5.40 -19.82
C TRP A 362 19.43 5.78 -18.44
N ILE A 363 19.16 4.79 -17.57
CA ILE A 363 18.68 5.05 -16.20
C ILE A 363 19.67 5.92 -15.42
N GLN A 364 20.98 5.72 -15.59
CA GLN A 364 22.00 6.49 -14.91
C GLN A 364 22.00 7.98 -15.31
N LYS A 365 21.54 8.29 -16.52
CA LYS A 365 21.46 9.65 -17.04
C LYS A 365 20.16 10.37 -16.70
N ILE A 366 19.13 9.67 -16.23
CA ILE A 366 17.85 10.28 -15.88
C ILE A 366 18.03 11.22 -14.69
N LYS A 367 17.50 12.42 -14.84
CA LYS A 367 17.39 13.41 -13.77
C LYS A 367 15.90 13.70 -13.55
N PHE A 368 15.47 13.60 -12.32
CA PHE A 368 14.12 13.97 -11.91
C PHE A 368 14.12 15.38 -11.32
N PRO A 369 12.99 16.09 -11.40
CA PRO A 369 12.78 17.30 -10.60
C PRO A 369 12.95 17.02 -9.11
N ASP A 370 13.36 18.03 -8.37
CA ASP A 370 13.52 17.91 -6.92
C ASP A 370 12.21 17.48 -6.23
N GLY A 371 12.31 16.54 -5.33
CA GLY A 371 11.17 15.98 -4.58
C GLY A 371 10.30 14.98 -5.36
N TYR A 372 10.57 14.76 -6.66
CA TYR A 372 9.77 13.81 -7.46
C TYR A 372 10.17 12.34 -7.26
N ALA A 373 11.45 12.04 -7.30
CA ALA A 373 11.99 10.70 -7.06
C ALA A 373 13.43 10.80 -6.54
N SER A 374 13.95 9.69 -6.02
CA SER A 374 15.35 9.63 -5.63
C SER A 374 16.26 9.60 -6.87
N ASN A 375 17.57 9.81 -6.65
CA ASN A 375 18.54 9.69 -7.72
C ASN A 375 18.79 8.23 -8.07
N LEU A 376 18.07 7.72 -9.09
CA LEU A 376 18.17 6.33 -9.56
C LEU A 376 19.58 5.94 -10.03
N SER A 377 20.43 6.91 -10.39
CA SER A 377 21.81 6.62 -10.82
C SER A 377 22.61 5.89 -9.75
N ARG A 378 22.28 6.13 -8.46
CA ARG A 378 22.93 5.47 -7.31
C ARG A 378 22.56 3.99 -7.17
N CYS A 379 21.46 3.59 -7.78
CA CYS A 379 20.97 2.22 -7.75
C CYS A 379 21.55 1.36 -8.88
N VAL A 380 22.24 1.95 -9.85
CA VAL A 380 22.75 1.28 -11.05
C VAL A 380 24.12 0.65 -10.79
N ASP A 381 24.24 -0.65 -11.04
CA ASP A 381 25.50 -1.40 -11.08
C ASP A 381 25.80 -1.84 -12.52
N LEU A 382 26.58 -1.04 -13.23
CA LEU A 382 26.97 -1.32 -14.62
C LEU A 382 27.91 -2.52 -14.76
N LYS A 383 28.68 -2.85 -13.71
CA LYS A 383 29.57 -4.04 -13.74
C LYS A 383 28.78 -5.32 -13.59
N GLY A 384 27.85 -5.35 -12.64
CA GLY A 384 26.95 -6.46 -12.38
C GLY A 384 25.73 -6.51 -13.30
N LEU A 385 25.50 -5.50 -14.13
CA LEU A 385 24.32 -5.33 -15.01
C LEU A 385 22.99 -5.55 -14.26
N LYS A 386 22.83 -4.85 -13.14
CA LYS A 386 21.67 -4.93 -12.26
C LYS A 386 21.40 -3.61 -11.55
N MET A 387 20.25 -3.52 -10.91
CA MET A 387 19.93 -2.44 -9.99
C MET A 387 19.79 -2.97 -8.55
N HIS A 388 20.06 -2.09 -7.57
CA HIS A 388 19.92 -2.40 -6.14
C HIS A 388 19.59 -1.14 -5.35
N GLY A 389 18.95 -1.32 -4.18
CA GLY A 389 18.72 -0.23 -3.25
C GLY A 389 17.64 0.78 -3.69
N MET A 390 16.78 0.43 -4.65
CA MET A 390 15.59 1.23 -4.97
C MET A 390 14.63 1.27 -3.78
N LYS A 391 14.15 2.45 -3.45
CA LYS A 391 13.07 2.61 -2.48
C LYS A 391 11.73 2.24 -3.12
N SER A 392 10.71 1.95 -2.31
CA SER A 392 9.37 1.62 -2.82
C SER A 392 8.85 2.70 -3.77
N HIS A 393 8.98 3.98 -3.39
CA HIS A 393 8.56 5.09 -4.26
C HIS A 393 9.29 5.11 -5.61
N ASP A 394 10.58 4.80 -5.64
CA ASP A 394 11.33 4.73 -6.90
C ASP A 394 10.83 3.61 -7.81
N CYS A 395 10.43 2.48 -7.22
CA CYS A 395 9.81 1.36 -7.95
C CYS A 395 8.48 1.78 -8.60
N HIS A 396 7.65 2.57 -7.89
CA HIS A 396 6.39 3.09 -8.44
C HIS A 396 6.62 4.07 -9.58
N VAL A 397 7.53 5.03 -9.40
CA VAL A 397 7.89 5.97 -10.48
C VAL A 397 8.40 5.20 -11.70
N PHE A 398 9.23 4.18 -11.48
CA PHE A 398 9.73 3.35 -12.58
C PHE A 398 8.60 2.58 -13.24
N MET A 399 7.80 1.84 -12.48
CA MET A 399 6.69 1.03 -12.99
C MET A 399 5.70 1.86 -13.78
N GLN A 400 5.25 2.98 -13.22
CA GLN A 400 4.15 3.78 -13.77
C GLN A 400 4.58 4.73 -14.89
N ARG A 401 5.84 5.14 -14.95
CA ARG A 401 6.32 6.19 -15.86
C ARG A 401 7.43 5.77 -16.78
N LEU A 402 8.44 5.06 -16.25
CA LEU A 402 9.65 4.78 -17.02
C LEU A 402 9.58 3.45 -17.76
N LEU A 403 8.97 2.42 -17.19
CA LEU A 403 8.98 1.06 -17.73
C LEU A 403 8.48 0.99 -19.19
N PRO A 404 7.37 1.64 -19.58
CA PRO A 404 6.91 1.63 -20.96
C PRO A 404 7.93 2.20 -21.96
N ILE A 405 8.62 3.27 -21.56
CA ILE A 405 9.62 3.94 -22.39
C ILE A 405 10.92 3.14 -22.42
N ALA A 406 11.37 2.68 -21.25
CA ALA A 406 12.63 1.99 -21.06
C ALA A 406 12.74 0.68 -21.84
N LEU A 407 11.61 -0.04 -22.02
CA LEU A 407 11.60 -1.38 -22.62
C LEU A 407 11.10 -1.39 -24.07
N ARG A 408 10.59 -0.28 -24.59
CA ARG A 408 9.94 -0.21 -25.90
C ARG A 408 10.80 -0.74 -27.05
N GLU A 409 12.04 -0.27 -27.12
CA GLU A 409 12.97 -0.62 -28.20
C GLU A 409 13.85 -1.84 -27.86
N LEU A 410 13.74 -2.34 -26.62
CA LEU A 410 14.60 -3.43 -26.10
C LEU A 410 13.89 -4.79 -26.07
N LEU A 411 12.56 -4.80 -26.09
CA LEU A 411 11.76 -6.02 -26.05
C LEU A 411 10.85 -6.13 -27.29
N PRO A 412 10.54 -7.35 -27.73
CA PRO A 412 9.55 -7.56 -28.77
C PRO A 412 8.19 -6.97 -28.38
N LYS A 413 7.45 -6.46 -29.37
CA LYS A 413 6.15 -5.80 -29.17
C LYS A 413 5.17 -6.65 -28.34
N ASN A 414 5.06 -7.94 -28.61
CA ASN A 414 4.18 -8.87 -27.88
C ASN A 414 4.55 -9.08 -26.41
N VAL A 415 5.75 -8.69 -25.98
CA VAL A 415 6.20 -8.68 -24.57
C VAL A 415 6.02 -7.28 -23.98
N TRP A 416 6.44 -6.24 -24.70
CA TRP A 416 6.40 -4.87 -24.23
C TRP A 416 4.97 -4.33 -24.04
N GLU A 417 4.03 -4.67 -24.96
CA GLU A 417 2.64 -4.18 -24.85
C GLU A 417 1.94 -4.61 -23.54
N PRO A 418 1.91 -5.90 -23.13
CA PRO A 418 1.27 -6.28 -21.88
C PRO A 418 1.93 -5.69 -20.64
N LEU A 419 3.24 -5.45 -20.66
CA LEU A 419 3.94 -4.77 -19.59
C LEU A 419 3.55 -3.29 -19.53
N THR A 420 3.35 -2.64 -20.67
CA THR A 420 2.86 -1.27 -20.75
C THR A 420 1.42 -1.16 -20.29
N GLU A 421 0.54 -2.09 -20.69
CA GLU A 421 -0.85 -2.15 -20.22
C GLU A 421 -0.91 -2.27 -18.69
N LEU A 422 -0.06 -3.12 -18.10
CA LEU A 422 0.03 -3.27 -16.65
C LEU A 422 0.56 -2.00 -15.95
N SER A 423 1.53 -1.33 -16.56
CA SER A 423 2.05 -0.03 -16.10
C SER A 423 0.95 1.04 -16.07
N ILE A 424 0.14 1.12 -17.13
CA ILE A 424 -0.99 2.03 -17.23
C ILE A 424 -2.04 1.69 -16.18
N PHE A 425 -2.35 0.42 -16.00
CA PHE A 425 -3.29 -0.06 -14.98
C PHE A 425 -2.91 0.45 -13.59
N PHE A 426 -1.67 0.24 -13.13
CA PHE A 426 -1.25 0.73 -11.80
C PHE A 426 -1.26 2.26 -11.70
N ARG A 427 -0.85 2.95 -12.77
CA ARG A 427 -0.87 4.42 -12.80
C ARG A 427 -2.28 4.99 -12.65
N GLU A 428 -3.26 4.41 -13.33
CA GLU A 428 -4.66 4.84 -13.27
C GLU A 428 -5.30 4.45 -11.93
N LEU A 429 -5.08 3.22 -11.48
CA LEU A 429 -5.60 2.72 -10.20
C LEU A 429 -5.15 3.55 -8.99
N THR A 430 -3.90 4.06 -9.02
CA THR A 430 -3.34 4.90 -7.96
C THR A 430 -3.60 6.40 -8.19
N SER A 431 -4.56 6.74 -9.02
CA SER A 431 -4.98 8.13 -9.22
C SER A 431 -5.62 8.71 -7.97
N THR A 432 -5.49 10.03 -7.78
CA THR A 432 -6.13 10.76 -6.68
C THR A 432 -7.66 10.89 -6.85
N SER A 433 -8.14 10.65 -8.05
CA SER A 433 -9.57 10.60 -8.39
C SER A 433 -9.84 9.37 -9.24
N LEU A 434 -10.91 8.66 -8.96
CA LEU A 434 -11.29 7.42 -9.61
C LEU A 434 -12.74 7.49 -10.05
N SER A 435 -13.00 7.35 -11.36
CA SER A 435 -14.36 7.24 -11.86
C SER A 435 -14.85 5.80 -11.79
N GLN A 436 -16.16 5.64 -11.61
CA GLN A 436 -16.82 4.33 -11.63
C GLN A 436 -16.62 3.64 -12.99
N GLU A 437 -16.67 4.39 -14.08
CA GLU A 437 -16.47 3.88 -15.44
C GLU A 437 -15.06 3.33 -15.62
N ASP A 438 -14.02 4.08 -15.18
CA ASP A 438 -12.64 3.62 -15.26
C ASP A 438 -12.39 2.36 -14.44
N LEU A 439 -12.94 2.27 -13.23
CA LEU A 439 -12.81 1.10 -12.37
C LEU A 439 -13.47 -0.14 -12.98
N ASN A 440 -14.66 0.00 -13.59
CA ASN A 440 -15.33 -1.09 -14.31
C ASN A 440 -14.51 -1.54 -15.53
N ARG A 441 -13.92 -0.60 -16.26
CA ARG A 441 -12.99 -0.89 -17.35
C ARG A 441 -11.75 -1.65 -16.84
N MET A 442 -11.13 -1.17 -15.77
CA MET A 442 -9.95 -1.83 -15.16
C MET A 442 -10.26 -3.25 -14.68
N GLU A 443 -11.43 -3.48 -14.04
CA GLU A 443 -11.88 -4.81 -13.61
C GLU A 443 -12.02 -5.78 -14.80
N THR A 444 -12.46 -5.28 -15.94
CA THR A 444 -12.60 -6.07 -17.17
C THR A 444 -11.26 -6.33 -17.86
N GLU A 445 -10.33 -5.36 -17.83
CA GLU A 445 -9.08 -5.43 -18.57
C GLU A 445 -7.96 -6.18 -17.82
N ILE A 446 -7.87 -6.03 -16.49
CA ILE A 446 -6.76 -6.63 -15.73
C ILE A 446 -6.67 -8.16 -15.89
N PRO A 447 -7.75 -8.96 -15.92
CA PRO A 447 -7.64 -10.39 -16.19
C PRO A 447 -7.08 -10.70 -17.59
N LYS A 448 -7.36 -9.85 -18.58
CA LYS A 448 -6.81 -10.01 -19.94
C LYS A 448 -5.30 -9.73 -19.95
N ILE A 449 -4.87 -8.67 -19.26
CA ILE A 449 -3.45 -8.31 -19.13
C ILE A 449 -2.68 -9.46 -18.47
N LEU A 450 -3.19 -9.99 -17.35
CA LEU A 450 -2.57 -11.09 -16.63
C LEU A 450 -2.49 -12.36 -17.50
N CYS A 451 -3.55 -12.68 -18.24
CA CYS A 451 -3.52 -13.81 -19.18
C CYS A 451 -2.53 -13.59 -20.34
N LYS A 452 -2.32 -12.37 -20.83
CA LYS A 452 -1.26 -12.05 -21.79
C LYS A 452 0.13 -12.31 -21.20
N LEU A 453 0.35 -11.91 -19.93
CA LEU A 453 1.60 -12.17 -19.21
C LEU A 453 1.82 -13.68 -18.96
N GLU A 454 0.75 -14.43 -18.65
CA GLU A 454 0.81 -15.90 -18.53
C GLU A 454 1.26 -16.59 -19.82
N ARG A 455 0.99 -15.99 -20.97
CA ARG A 455 1.47 -16.49 -22.28
C ARG A 455 2.94 -16.16 -22.54
N ILE A 456 3.54 -15.25 -21.79
CA ILE A 456 4.92 -14.78 -21.95
C ILE A 456 5.83 -15.46 -20.94
N PHE A 457 5.54 -15.29 -19.66
CA PHE A 457 6.38 -15.73 -18.55
C PHE A 457 6.12 -17.20 -18.16
N PRO A 458 7.10 -17.87 -17.53
CA PRO A 458 6.92 -19.24 -17.04
C PRO A 458 5.99 -19.29 -15.81
N PRO A 459 5.39 -20.46 -15.49
CA PRO A 459 4.51 -20.63 -14.34
C PRO A 459 5.10 -20.17 -12.99
N SER A 460 6.41 -20.31 -12.82
CA SER A 460 7.13 -19.87 -11.61
C SER A 460 7.21 -18.35 -11.43
N PHE A 461 6.87 -17.58 -12.47
CA PHE A 461 6.76 -16.13 -12.39
C PHE A 461 5.55 -15.70 -11.56
N PHE A 462 4.43 -16.41 -11.66
CA PHE A 462 3.15 -16.04 -11.07
C PHE A 462 3.06 -16.55 -9.63
N ASP A 463 3.42 -15.70 -8.68
CA ASP A 463 3.11 -15.91 -7.28
C ASP A 463 1.82 -15.14 -6.86
N SER A 464 1.54 -15.03 -5.58
CA SER A 464 0.33 -14.35 -5.11
C SER A 464 0.30 -12.87 -5.51
N MET A 465 1.45 -12.22 -5.64
CA MET A 465 1.52 -10.79 -5.96
C MET A 465 1.06 -10.50 -7.39
N GLU A 466 1.39 -11.37 -8.36
CA GLU A 466 0.89 -11.24 -9.73
C GLU A 466 -0.59 -11.58 -9.87
N HIS A 467 -1.15 -12.28 -8.88
CA HIS A 467 -2.58 -12.59 -8.87
C HIS A 467 -3.44 -11.45 -8.29
N LEU A 468 -2.97 -10.78 -7.25
CA LEU A 468 -3.78 -9.80 -6.52
C LEU A 468 -4.30 -8.63 -7.34
N PRO A 469 -3.61 -8.14 -8.37
CA PRO A 469 -4.13 -7.06 -9.21
C PRO A 469 -5.55 -7.27 -9.74
N VAL A 470 -6.00 -8.54 -9.89
CA VAL A 470 -7.37 -8.83 -10.37
C VAL A 470 -8.47 -8.36 -9.41
N HIS A 471 -8.14 -8.15 -8.13
CA HIS A 471 -9.09 -7.73 -7.10
C HIS A 471 -9.03 -6.23 -6.77
N LEU A 472 -7.94 -5.55 -7.16
CA LEU A 472 -7.71 -4.16 -6.79
C LEU A 472 -8.75 -3.17 -7.34
N PRO A 473 -9.28 -3.31 -8.58
CA PRO A 473 -10.36 -2.45 -9.05
C PRO A 473 -11.62 -2.55 -8.19
N TYR A 474 -11.99 -3.76 -7.76
CA TYR A 474 -13.11 -3.97 -6.85
C TYR A 474 -12.87 -3.27 -5.50
N GLU A 475 -11.69 -3.41 -4.90
CA GLU A 475 -11.36 -2.71 -3.65
C GLU A 475 -11.45 -1.19 -3.81
N ALA A 476 -10.85 -0.65 -4.86
CA ALA A 476 -10.88 0.79 -5.15
C ALA A 476 -12.32 1.29 -5.40
N MET A 477 -13.16 0.47 -6.04
CA MET A 477 -14.58 0.77 -6.23
C MET A 477 -15.32 0.85 -4.90
N MET A 478 -15.04 -0.09 -3.98
CA MET A 478 -15.73 -0.16 -2.69
C MET A 478 -15.21 0.82 -1.65
N ALA A 479 -13.90 1.07 -1.59
CA ALA A 479 -13.26 1.92 -0.58
C ALA A 479 -12.99 3.36 -1.05
N GLY A 480 -13.04 3.63 -2.36
CA GLY A 480 -12.63 4.90 -2.96
C GLY A 480 -11.10 5.06 -3.01
N PRO A 481 -10.60 6.24 -3.40
CA PRO A 481 -9.17 6.53 -3.43
C PRO A 481 -8.65 6.70 -2.01
N VAL A 482 -8.07 5.64 -1.45
CA VAL A 482 -7.54 5.61 -0.08
C VAL A 482 -6.07 6.05 -0.06
N THR A 483 -5.41 6.11 -1.22
CA THR A 483 -3.99 6.42 -1.36
C THR A 483 -3.78 7.84 -1.86
N ASN A 484 -2.96 8.61 -1.14
CA ASN A 484 -2.48 9.90 -1.63
C ASN A 484 -1.15 9.69 -2.38
N LYS A 485 -1.07 10.12 -3.64
CA LYS A 485 0.14 9.99 -4.50
C LYS A 485 1.43 10.57 -3.89
N GLY A 486 1.31 11.48 -2.95
CA GLY A 486 2.49 12.10 -2.33
C GLY A 486 3.09 11.30 -1.18
N ARG A 487 2.33 10.40 -0.55
CA ARG A 487 2.75 9.70 0.67
C ARG A 487 1.97 8.43 0.83
N VAL A 488 2.54 7.40 0.31
CA VAL A 488 1.96 6.07 0.35
C VAL A 488 2.20 5.44 1.70
N GLU A 489 1.22 4.72 2.20
CA GLU A 489 1.29 3.94 3.43
C GLU A 489 2.46 2.96 3.44
N GLY A 490 2.88 2.44 2.28
CA GLY A 490 4.12 1.67 2.12
C GLY A 490 5.40 2.47 2.38
N SER A 491 5.37 3.81 2.34
CA SER A 491 6.51 4.64 2.78
C SER A 491 6.59 4.81 4.30
N VAL A 492 5.52 4.42 5.01
CA VAL A 492 5.51 4.24 6.47
C VAL A 492 6.54 3.19 6.89
N SER A 493 6.92 2.30 5.96
CA SER A 493 7.68 1.10 6.26
C SER A 493 9.16 1.29 6.31
N SER A 494 9.96 2.16 6.18
CA SER A 494 11.40 1.95 6.42
C SER A 494 12.32 3.14 6.68
N GLY A 495 11.90 4.35 6.45
CA GLY A 495 12.77 5.51 6.72
C GLY A 495 12.01 6.62 7.40
N TYR A 496 10.74 6.68 7.09
CA TYR A 496 9.84 7.75 7.49
C TYR A 496 9.32 7.54 8.92
N LEU A 497 9.02 6.30 9.29
CA LEU A 497 8.56 5.94 10.64
C LEU A 497 9.62 6.23 11.71
N GLN A 498 10.90 6.14 11.41
CA GLN A 498 11.95 6.52 12.36
C GLN A 498 11.93 8.02 12.70
N GLU A 499 11.75 8.86 11.68
CA GLU A 499 11.61 10.31 11.91
C GLU A 499 10.27 10.65 12.54
N GLU A 500 9.20 9.94 12.19
CA GLU A 500 7.85 10.20 12.73
C GLU A 500 7.66 9.67 14.13
N ILE A 501 8.14 8.48 14.45
CA ILE A 501 8.09 8.00 15.84
C ILE A 501 8.88 8.95 16.76
N ALA A 502 10.04 9.41 16.32
CA ALA A 502 10.80 10.39 17.08
C ALA A 502 10.06 11.73 17.19
N LYS A 503 9.43 12.19 16.11
CA LYS A 503 8.57 13.39 16.13
C LYS A 503 7.34 13.18 17.00
N PHE A 504 6.60 12.09 16.82
CA PHE A 504 5.43 11.78 17.63
C PHE A 504 5.78 11.63 19.10
N ALA A 505 6.85 10.92 19.43
CA ALA A 505 7.32 10.82 20.81
C ALA A 505 7.62 12.21 21.40
N SER A 506 8.25 13.10 20.63
CA SER A 506 8.54 14.48 21.09
C SER A 506 7.29 15.34 21.36
N TYR A 507 6.15 15.04 20.75
CA TYR A 507 4.89 15.75 21.01
C TYR A 507 4.18 15.32 22.30
N TYR A 508 4.55 14.16 22.87
CA TYR A 508 3.88 13.57 24.03
C TYR A 508 4.72 13.62 25.31
N PHE A 509 5.99 14.00 25.22
CA PHE A 509 6.84 14.18 26.40
C PHE A 509 6.82 15.64 26.83
N ALA A 510 6.59 15.89 28.11
CA ALA A 510 6.60 17.22 28.68
C ALA A 510 8.00 17.85 28.57
N GLU A 511 8.04 19.20 28.42
CA GLU A 511 9.29 19.95 28.53
C GLU A 511 10.00 19.62 29.84
N GLY A 512 11.22 19.14 29.75
CA GLY A 512 12.05 18.84 30.93
C GLY A 512 12.41 17.36 31.12
N ASP A 513 12.00 16.44 30.25
CA ASP A 513 12.45 15.06 30.31
C ASP A 513 13.90 14.96 29.78
N PRO A 514 14.88 14.56 30.62
CA PRO A 514 16.31 14.56 30.25
C PRO A 514 16.68 13.55 29.17
N MET A 515 15.77 12.70 28.71
CA MET A 515 16.00 11.69 27.68
C MET A 515 15.73 12.20 26.24
N LEU A 516 15.28 13.41 26.04
CA LEU A 516 14.97 13.94 24.71
C LEU A 516 15.94 15.04 24.29
N PRO A 517 16.47 15.01 23.06
CA PRO A 517 17.16 16.16 22.53
C PRO A 517 16.18 17.33 22.42
N VAL A 518 16.45 18.39 23.17
CA VAL A 518 15.69 19.63 23.21
C VAL A 518 15.48 20.16 21.79
N ARG A 519 14.28 19.96 21.25
CA ARG A 519 13.74 20.76 20.14
C ARG A 519 12.24 20.86 20.22
N LEU A 520 11.89 21.72 21.06
CA LEU A 520 10.58 22.26 21.29
C LEU A 520 10.51 23.61 20.66
N GLY A 521 9.46 23.93 20.04
CA GLY A 521 9.22 25.21 19.44
C GLY A 521 8.48 25.16 18.14
N ARG A 522 7.48 24.25 18.01
CA ARG A 522 6.57 24.29 16.86
C ARG A 522 5.09 24.14 17.18
N ASN A 523 4.72 23.97 18.43
CA ASN A 523 3.30 23.99 18.83
C ASN A 523 2.88 25.24 19.58
N GLU A 524 3.77 26.22 19.73
CA GLU A 524 3.44 27.47 20.38
C GLU A 524 2.83 28.54 19.47
N THR A 525 2.58 28.23 18.22
CA THR A 525 2.01 29.20 17.29
C THR A 525 0.49 29.24 17.27
N CYS A 526 -0.18 28.72 18.28
CA CYS A 526 -1.63 28.82 18.28
C CYS A 526 -2.21 29.98 19.09
N ASP A 527 -1.43 30.70 19.92
CA ASP A 527 -2.04 31.71 20.76
C ASP A 527 -1.16 32.90 21.14
N MET A 528 -0.21 33.31 20.31
CA MET A 528 0.41 34.62 20.50
C MET A 528 0.68 35.26 19.15
N ASP A 529 -0.23 36.13 18.74
CA ASP A 529 0.00 37.17 17.75
C ASP A 529 1.05 38.17 18.30
N ILE A 530 2.30 37.79 18.22
CA ILE A 530 3.39 38.75 18.23
C ILE A 530 4.06 38.61 16.89
N ASP A 531 3.72 39.54 16.03
CA ASP A 531 4.13 39.65 14.63
C ASP A 531 5.61 40.06 14.55
N GLU A 532 6.52 39.17 14.99
CA GLU A 532 7.97 39.38 14.81
C GLU A 532 8.42 39.18 13.36
N ASP A 533 7.54 38.68 12.50
CA ASP A 533 7.81 38.44 11.06
C ASP A 533 7.07 39.44 10.14
N ALA A 534 6.50 40.52 10.69
CA ALA A 534 5.74 41.51 9.90
C ALA A 534 6.57 42.16 8.79
N ASP A 535 7.87 42.23 8.95
CA ASP A 535 8.80 42.85 7.99
C ASP A 535 9.51 41.86 7.06
N ARG A 536 9.19 40.55 7.14
CA ARG A 536 9.81 39.56 6.27
C ARG A 536 8.92 39.20 5.06
N LEU A 537 9.51 39.23 3.88
CA LEU A 537 8.85 38.76 2.65
C LEU A 537 8.32 37.34 2.84
N GLY A 538 7.12 37.06 2.33
CA GLY A 538 6.41 35.80 2.48
C GLY A 538 7.22 34.56 2.13
N ILE A 539 8.09 34.66 1.12
CA ILE A 539 8.99 33.59 0.69
C ILE A 539 10.03 33.16 1.74
N PHE A 540 10.36 34.02 2.71
CA PHE A 540 11.31 33.73 3.80
C PHE A 540 10.63 33.36 5.13
N LYS A 541 9.29 33.39 5.20
CA LYS A 541 8.54 32.97 6.40
C LYS A 541 8.70 31.48 6.72
N PRO A 542 8.71 30.56 5.74
CA PRO A 542 9.06 29.17 6.02
C PRO A 542 10.55 29.04 6.33
N LYS A 543 10.90 28.58 7.52
CA LYS A 543 12.31 28.28 7.88
C LYS A 543 12.83 27.15 7.01
N GLY A 544 13.65 27.47 6.00
CA GLY A 544 14.34 26.48 5.17
C GLY A 544 15.31 25.63 6.00
N LYS A 545 15.50 24.38 5.64
CA LYS A 545 16.56 23.54 6.20
C LYS A 545 17.81 23.70 5.32
N PRO A 546 19.00 23.96 5.92
CA PRO A 546 20.22 24.00 5.13
C PRO A 546 20.48 22.61 4.51
N LEU A 547 20.79 22.59 3.24
CA LEU A 547 21.33 21.38 2.60
C LEU A 547 22.64 20.98 3.30
N ARG A 548 22.84 19.69 3.54
CA ARG A 548 23.99 19.15 4.26
C ARG A 548 25.31 19.64 3.65
N GLY A 549 25.99 20.48 4.37
CA GLY A 549 27.32 20.97 4.09
C GLY A 549 27.78 21.84 5.24
N SER A 550 28.86 21.51 5.91
CA SER A 550 29.29 22.13 7.17
C SER A 550 30.10 23.42 7.05
N GLY A 551 30.12 24.05 5.88
CA GLY A 551 30.91 25.26 5.66
C GLY A 551 30.06 26.47 5.27
N ARG A 552 30.29 27.62 5.91
CA ARG A 552 29.85 28.91 5.37
C ARG A 552 30.71 29.22 4.16
N ARG A 553 30.10 29.44 3.00
CA ARG A 553 30.78 29.95 1.81
C ARG A 553 30.01 31.16 1.27
N TYR A 554 30.71 32.02 0.57
CA TYR A 554 30.04 33.05 -0.23
C TYR A 554 29.47 32.40 -1.49
N LEU A 555 28.30 32.90 -1.92
CA LEU A 555 27.69 32.48 -3.19
C LEU A 555 28.50 33.07 -4.34
N GLU A 556 28.65 32.32 -5.42
CA GLU A 556 29.18 32.80 -6.70
C GLU A 556 28.16 33.68 -7.41
N ASP A 557 28.61 34.52 -8.33
CA ASP A 557 27.74 35.50 -8.99
C ASP A 557 26.54 34.87 -9.69
N ASP A 558 26.70 33.70 -10.32
CA ASP A 558 25.61 32.94 -10.94
C ASP A 558 24.61 32.41 -9.92
N GLU A 559 25.06 32.03 -8.75
CA GLU A 559 24.20 31.58 -7.65
C GLU A 559 23.41 32.73 -7.01
N ILE A 560 24.04 33.92 -6.96
CA ILE A 560 23.38 35.15 -6.50
C ILE A 560 22.29 35.57 -7.48
N ILE A 561 22.58 35.48 -8.79
CA ILE A 561 21.59 35.77 -9.86
C ILE A 561 20.43 34.77 -9.77
N ALA A 562 20.70 33.47 -9.63
CA ALA A 562 19.68 32.44 -9.49
C ALA A 562 18.80 32.66 -8.25
N ALA A 563 19.41 33.01 -7.10
CA ALA A 563 18.67 33.29 -5.88
C ALA A 563 17.78 34.54 -6.01
N ARG A 564 18.29 35.62 -6.63
CA ARG A 564 17.52 36.85 -6.91
C ARG A 564 16.36 36.57 -7.87
N THR A 565 16.61 35.82 -8.95
CA THR A 565 15.56 35.42 -9.89
C THR A 565 14.48 34.57 -9.21
N TYR A 566 14.88 33.65 -8.33
CA TYR A 566 13.94 32.86 -7.56
C TYR A 566 13.04 33.72 -6.66
N VAL A 567 13.62 34.69 -5.95
CA VAL A 567 12.85 35.63 -5.10
C VAL A 567 11.88 36.44 -5.96
N LEU A 568 12.33 37.00 -7.09
CA LEU A 568 11.48 37.79 -7.97
C LEU A 568 10.32 37.01 -8.58
N LEU A 569 10.51 35.72 -8.87
CA LEU A 569 9.48 34.88 -9.49
C LEU A 569 8.52 34.22 -8.49
N ASN A 570 8.85 34.18 -7.20
CA ASN A 570 8.08 33.44 -6.19
C ASN A 570 7.65 34.26 -4.98
N CYS A 571 7.86 35.55 -4.99
CA CYS A 571 7.48 36.46 -3.92
C CYS A 571 6.27 37.29 -4.36
N SER A 572 5.11 36.96 -3.80
CA SER A 572 3.84 37.64 -4.12
C SER A 572 3.84 39.13 -3.80
N GLU A 573 4.68 39.57 -2.85
CA GLU A 573 4.80 40.97 -2.46
C GLU A 573 5.57 41.82 -3.49
N ILE A 574 6.14 41.18 -4.54
CA ILE A 574 6.91 41.85 -5.60
C ILE A 574 6.14 41.89 -6.93
N GLU A 575 4.97 41.21 -7.02
CA GLU A 575 4.16 41.18 -8.25
C GLU A 575 3.65 42.53 -8.71
N ASP A 576 3.58 43.53 -7.83
CA ASP A 576 3.13 44.90 -8.12
C ASP A 576 4.25 45.84 -8.56
N TYR A 577 5.49 45.39 -8.72
CA TYR A 577 6.67 46.14 -9.15
C TYR A 577 7.29 45.51 -10.38
#